data_63f65f216f58b36701c482c154161c8b
#
_entry.id   63f65f216f58b36701c482c154161c8b
#
_cell.length_a   1.000
_cell.length_b   1.000
_cell.length_c   1.000
_cell.angle_alpha   90.00
_cell.angle_beta   90.00
_cell.angle_gamma   90.00
#
_symmetry.space_group_name_H-M   'P 1'
#
loop_
_entity.id
_entity.type
_entity.pdbx_description
1 polymer ?
#
loop_
_entity_poly.entity_id
_entity_poly.type
_entity_poly.pdbx_seq_one_letter_code
_entity_poly.pdbx_strand_id
1 'polypeptide(L)'
;PVTVFALEKGVGKIDLKVSANELFSAVGPRSKTIALSQSGEEVVTFRLKVNKETGVGKVRVTATSSGDSSVSEIELDVREPNPYVTTSEDYMLEPGKTIALRPLKDTGSAKLELSSIPSADLTRRMEYLVRYPHGCIEQITSGAFPQLYLPAVMECDVRTLQDIDRNVKSVLSRLGGYQLYNGSFAYWSGGSNSSDWGTAYAAHFLTEAAKYGYGIDRPMLDRALKYLRGNEADSFLTQAYAQYVLALNNMADRGAMNRLREKAADLKNDVKWMLAAAYALDGNRKVAEELTAQGGSGQTGKVDPYDDTYNSSERQMAVVLMTQTLLGKREEAFRTALKMSDILKKEKWLSTQSTAWMLSTLSNFIVSGQTGIDAKAGKESIRTDKSFVSMPLTEETGVTNNGKESLYAVVSQRYNPAKGEETEAADNIRIAVRYTDMDGKAVDPKSIRASTDFYAVVTVSNISGYEKYTNLALTHICLLYTSPSPRDTR
;
A
#
# COMPACT_ATOMS: atom_id res chain seq x y z
N PRO A 1 -28.14 -15.01 -21.59
CA PRO A 1 -28.38 -15.94 -22.67
C PRO A 1 -28.02 -17.37 -22.27
N VAL A 2 -28.78 -18.34 -22.75
CA VAL A 2 -28.50 -19.77 -22.60
C VAL A 2 -28.59 -20.38 -24.01
N THR A 3 -27.48 -20.95 -24.46
CA THR A 3 -27.48 -21.66 -25.75
C THR A 3 -27.81 -23.13 -25.50
N VAL A 4 -28.82 -23.61 -26.17
CA VAL A 4 -29.26 -25.00 -26.09
C VAL A 4 -28.87 -25.70 -27.39
N PHE A 5 -28.12 -26.79 -27.30
CA PHE A 5 -27.67 -27.59 -28.41
C PHE A 5 -28.49 -28.90 -28.46
N ALA A 6 -29.11 -29.20 -29.58
CA ALA A 6 -29.67 -30.51 -29.87
C ALA A 6 -28.69 -31.26 -30.78
N LEU A 7 -28.05 -32.31 -30.27
CA LEU A 7 -27.05 -33.10 -31.02
C LEU A 7 -27.70 -34.08 -31.99
N GLU A 8 -28.93 -34.48 -31.71
CA GLU A 8 -29.69 -35.47 -32.50
C GLU A 8 -30.94 -34.87 -33.11
N LYS A 9 -31.46 -35.52 -34.17
CA LYS A 9 -32.77 -35.16 -34.75
C LYS A 9 -33.87 -35.69 -33.88
N GLY A 10 -34.98 -34.93 -33.78
CA GLY A 10 -36.17 -35.39 -33.11
C GLY A 10 -36.24 -35.16 -31.61
N VAL A 11 -35.32 -34.34 -31.03
CA VAL A 11 -35.35 -33.94 -29.59
C VAL A 11 -36.71 -33.31 -29.22
N GLY A 12 -37.34 -32.59 -30.14
CA GLY A 12 -38.69 -32.07 -29.98
C GLY A 12 -38.76 -30.91 -28.97
N LYS A 13 -39.68 -31.04 -28.02
CA LYS A 13 -39.93 -30.02 -27.00
C LYS A 13 -38.89 -30.09 -25.91
N ILE A 14 -38.26 -28.94 -25.61
CA ILE A 14 -37.28 -28.79 -24.54
C ILE A 14 -37.79 -27.75 -23.53
N ASP A 15 -37.94 -28.16 -22.28
CA ASP A 15 -38.33 -27.28 -21.19
C ASP A 15 -37.10 -26.81 -20.44
N LEU A 16 -36.90 -25.51 -20.39
CA LEU A 16 -35.76 -24.83 -19.74
C LEU A 16 -36.22 -24.19 -18.43
N LYS A 17 -35.49 -24.41 -17.36
CA LYS A 17 -35.72 -23.79 -16.05
C LYS A 17 -34.45 -23.15 -15.52
N VAL A 18 -34.56 -21.87 -15.09
CA VAL A 18 -33.49 -21.15 -14.41
C VAL A 18 -33.77 -21.05 -12.91
N SER A 19 -32.74 -21.31 -12.11
CA SER A 19 -32.73 -21.04 -10.68
C SER A 19 -31.43 -20.31 -10.32
N ALA A 20 -31.45 -19.51 -9.26
CA ALA A 20 -30.32 -18.78 -8.79
C ALA A 20 -30.36 -18.70 -7.26
N ASN A 21 -29.20 -18.43 -6.63
CA ASN A 21 -29.13 -18.18 -5.20
C ASN A 21 -29.71 -16.79 -4.85
N GLU A 22 -29.68 -16.43 -3.56
CA GLU A 22 -30.25 -15.22 -2.97
C GLU A 22 -29.69 -13.90 -3.54
N LEU A 23 -28.51 -13.94 -4.17
CA LEU A 23 -27.92 -12.77 -4.80
C LEU A 23 -28.66 -12.32 -6.07
N PHE A 24 -29.50 -13.18 -6.61
CA PHE A 24 -30.27 -12.87 -7.83
C PHE A 24 -31.77 -13.08 -7.64
N SER A 25 -32.53 -12.20 -8.24
CA SER A 25 -33.99 -12.33 -8.40
C SER A 25 -34.37 -12.43 -9.88
N ALA A 26 -35.21 -13.37 -10.24
CA ALA A 26 -35.67 -13.50 -11.61
C ALA A 26 -36.60 -12.35 -12.00
N VAL A 27 -36.39 -11.78 -13.18
CA VAL A 27 -37.26 -10.76 -13.80
C VAL A 27 -38.01 -11.41 -14.95
N GLY A 28 -39.23 -11.85 -14.67
CA GLY A 28 -40.07 -12.57 -15.64
C GLY A 28 -40.08 -14.09 -15.42
N PRO A 29 -40.47 -14.88 -16.44
CA PRO A 29 -40.64 -16.32 -16.33
C PRO A 29 -39.32 -17.03 -16.00
N ARG A 30 -39.35 -17.93 -15.03
CA ARG A 30 -38.21 -18.82 -14.67
C ARG A 30 -38.15 -20.07 -15.55
N SER A 31 -39.14 -20.28 -16.41
CA SER A 31 -39.20 -21.42 -17.32
C SER A 31 -39.57 -20.93 -18.71
N LYS A 32 -38.98 -21.54 -19.71
CA LYS A 32 -39.29 -21.33 -21.13
C LYS A 32 -39.24 -22.67 -21.83
N THR A 33 -40.06 -22.81 -22.87
CA THR A 33 -40.10 -23.99 -23.71
C THR A 33 -39.72 -23.61 -25.12
N ILE A 34 -38.83 -24.39 -25.73
CA ILE A 34 -38.44 -24.30 -27.13
C ILE A 34 -38.71 -25.63 -27.85
N ALA A 35 -38.73 -25.63 -29.17
CA ALA A 35 -38.88 -26.84 -29.96
C ALA A 35 -37.81 -26.90 -31.04
N LEU A 36 -36.95 -27.95 -30.99
CA LEU A 36 -35.96 -28.23 -31.99
C LEU A 36 -36.31 -29.53 -32.71
N SER A 37 -36.75 -29.42 -33.95
CA SER A 37 -37.12 -30.56 -34.79
C SER A 37 -35.94 -31.21 -35.51
N GLN A 38 -34.82 -30.48 -35.59
CA GLN A 38 -33.57 -30.94 -36.20
C GLN A 38 -32.39 -30.66 -35.23
N SER A 39 -31.26 -31.33 -35.48
CA SER A 39 -30.02 -30.96 -34.78
C SER A 39 -29.67 -29.49 -35.05
N GLY A 40 -29.27 -28.76 -34.03
CA GLY A 40 -28.97 -27.33 -34.11
C GLY A 40 -28.92 -26.67 -32.76
N GLU A 41 -28.92 -25.35 -32.75
CA GLU A 41 -28.84 -24.56 -31.55
C GLU A 41 -29.93 -23.47 -31.50
N GLU A 42 -30.35 -23.14 -30.29
CA GLU A 42 -31.24 -22.00 -30.04
C GLU A 42 -30.80 -21.24 -28.79
N VAL A 43 -30.82 -19.90 -28.85
CA VAL A 43 -30.43 -19.03 -27.73
C VAL A 43 -31.68 -18.54 -27.01
N VAL A 44 -31.78 -18.89 -25.74
CA VAL A 44 -32.87 -18.48 -24.85
C VAL A 44 -32.34 -17.51 -23.79
N THR A 45 -32.98 -16.36 -23.60
CA THR A 45 -32.56 -15.36 -22.63
C THR A 45 -33.46 -15.40 -21.39
N PHE A 46 -32.85 -15.48 -20.22
CA PHE A 46 -33.45 -15.22 -18.91
C PHE A 46 -32.95 -13.91 -18.37
N ARG A 47 -33.82 -13.14 -17.71
CA ARG A 47 -33.40 -11.88 -17.04
C ARG A 47 -33.34 -12.08 -15.55
N LEU A 48 -32.20 -11.74 -14.97
CA LEU A 48 -31.96 -11.75 -13.53
C LEU A 48 -31.63 -10.34 -13.08
N LYS A 49 -32.15 -9.95 -11.92
CA LYS A 49 -31.78 -8.71 -11.23
C LYS A 49 -30.85 -9.07 -10.10
N VAL A 50 -29.74 -8.38 -10.00
CA VAL A 50 -28.83 -8.45 -8.86
C VAL A 50 -29.50 -7.75 -7.68
N ASN A 51 -29.49 -8.40 -6.52
CA ASN A 51 -29.92 -7.82 -5.25
C ASN A 51 -28.80 -6.90 -4.70
N LYS A 52 -29.01 -6.28 -3.52
CA LYS A 52 -28.05 -5.33 -2.97
C LYS A 52 -26.81 -5.96 -2.32
N GLU A 53 -26.77 -7.29 -2.21
CA GLU A 53 -25.66 -8.00 -1.55
C GLU A 53 -24.55 -8.35 -2.54
N THR A 54 -23.31 -8.42 -2.05
CA THR A 54 -22.14 -8.84 -2.81
C THR A 54 -21.78 -10.29 -2.46
N GLY A 55 -21.10 -10.98 -3.36
CA GLY A 55 -20.67 -12.37 -3.14
C GLY A 55 -20.63 -13.19 -4.41
N VAL A 56 -20.54 -14.51 -4.26
CA VAL A 56 -20.57 -15.45 -5.39
C VAL A 56 -21.99 -15.83 -5.72
N GLY A 57 -22.48 -15.27 -6.81
CA GLY A 57 -23.79 -15.58 -7.37
C GLY A 57 -23.77 -16.88 -8.15
N LYS A 58 -24.73 -17.79 -7.90
CA LYS A 58 -24.84 -19.07 -8.60
C LYS A 58 -26.13 -19.07 -9.44
N VAL A 59 -25.96 -19.40 -10.70
CA VAL A 59 -27.08 -19.54 -11.64
C VAL A 59 -27.06 -20.94 -12.24
N ARG A 60 -28.13 -21.68 -12.04
CA ARG A 60 -28.32 -23.03 -12.58
C ARG A 60 -29.43 -23.04 -13.62
N VAL A 61 -29.15 -23.59 -14.77
CA VAL A 61 -30.11 -23.84 -15.83
C VAL A 61 -30.26 -25.33 -16.02
N THR A 62 -31.50 -25.80 -16.06
CA THR A 62 -31.85 -27.18 -16.35
C THR A 62 -32.64 -27.22 -17.65
N ALA A 63 -32.23 -28.06 -18.59
CA ALA A 63 -32.96 -28.38 -19.81
C ALA A 63 -33.47 -29.82 -19.71
N THR A 64 -34.77 -30.05 -20.02
CA THR A 64 -35.38 -31.38 -20.01
C THR A 64 -36.13 -31.63 -21.29
N SER A 65 -35.96 -32.82 -21.88
CA SER A 65 -36.69 -33.28 -23.07
C SER A 65 -36.82 -34.82 -23.05
N SER A 66 -38.02 -35.33 -23.29
CA SER A 66 -38.28 -36.76 -23.51
C SER A 66 -37.63 -37.75 -22.54
N GLY A 67 -37.46 -37.34 -21.27
CA GLY A 67 -36.82 -38.16 -20.22
C GLY A 67 -35.34 -37.87 -19.98
N ASP A 68 -34.69 -37.10 -20.83
CA ASP A 68 -33.32 -36.66 -20.68
C ASP A 68 -33.23 -35.28 -20.01
N SER A 69 -32.18 -35.05 -19.26
CA SER A 69 -31.90 -33.74 -18.62
C SER A 69 -30.46 -33.36 -18.73
N SER A 70 -30.22 -32.08 -18.96
CA SER A 70 -28.90 -31.45 -18.90
C SER A 70 -28.92 -30.28 -17.93
N VAL A 71 -27.86 -30.13 -17.16
CA VAL A 71 -27.73 -29.06 -16.16
C VAL A 71 -26.44 -28.30 -16.41
N SER A 72 -26.53 -26.97 -16.43
CA SER A 72 -25.40 -26.07 -16.44
C SER A 72 -25.49 -25.15 -15.24
N GLU A 73 -24.38 -25.01 -14.49
CA GLU A 73 -24.26 -24.10 -13.36
C GLU A 73 -23.08 -23.19 -13.60
N ILE A 74 -23.30 -21.90 -13.42
CA ILE A 74 -22.24 -20.88 -13.51
C ILE A 74 -22.15 -20.09 -12.22
N GLU A 75 -20.96 -19.70 -11.86
CA GLU A 75 -20.68 -18.77 -10.77
C GLU A 75 -20.36 -17.39 -11.35
N LEU A 76 -20.96 -16.37 -10.77
CA LEU A 76 -20.78 -14.98 -11.16
C LEU A 76 -20.45 -14.15 -9.91
N ASP A 77 -19.34 -13.46 -9.93
CA ASP A 77 -19.02 -12.52 -8.85
C ASP A 77 -19.96 -11.30 -8.89
N VAL A 78 -20.74 -11.14 -7.84
CA VAL A 78 -21.52 -9.92 -7.59
C VAL A 78 -20.67 -8.98 -6.77
N ARG A 79 -20.30 -7.86 -7.34
CA ARG A 79 -19.37 -6.87 -6.74
C ARG A 79 -20.01 -5.49 -6.75
N GLU A 80 -19.54 -4.65 -5.83
CA GLU A 80 -19.86 -3.22 -5.87
C GLU A 80 -19.35 -2.60 -7.18
N PRO A 81 -20.10 -1.67 -7.80
CA PRO A 81 -19.74 -1.09 -9.10
C PRO A 81 -18.52 -0.18 -9.00
N ASN A 82 -18.29 0.43 -7.86
CA ASN A 82 -17.23 1.40 -7.64
C ASN A 82 -16.08 0.83 -6.80
N PRO A 83 -14.83 1.26 -7.03
CA PRO A 83 -13.72 0.90 -6.17
C PRO A 83 -13.91 1.48 -4.76
N TYR A 84 -13.23 0.88 -3.79
CA TYR A 84 -13.18 1.43 -2.44
C TYR A 84 -12.52 2.80 -2.43
N VAL A 85 -13.14 3.72 -1.70
CA VAL A 85 -12.60 5.03 -1.37
C VAL A 85 -12.38 5.09 0.14
N THR A 86 -11.31 5.74 0.57
CA THR A 86 -11.05 6.03 1.98
C THR A 86 -11.16 7.52 2.20
N THR A 87 -11.99 7.92 3.16
CA THR A 87 -12.09 9.31 3.64
C THR A 87 -11.60 9.36 5.08
N SER A 88 -11.03 10.50 5.49
CA SER A 88 -10.61 10.73 6.87
C SER A 88 -10.86 12.15 7.32
N GLU A 89 -11.16 12.30 8.61
CA GLU A 89 -11.26 13.59 9.30
C GLU A 89 -10.39 13.58 10.55
N ASP A 90 -9.69 14.69 10.77
CA ASP A 90 -8.76 14.89 11.87
C ASP A 90 -9.34 15.81 12.93
N TYR A 91 -9.07 15.48 14.19
CA TYR A 91 -9.50 16.25 15.34
C TYR A 91 -8.36 16.38 16.35
N MET A 92 -8.31 17.49 17.05
CA MET A 92 -7.43 17.69 18.19
C MET A 92 -8.26 17.77 19.46
N LEU A 93 -7.90 16.99 20.48
CA LEU A 93 -8.54 16.95 21.78
C LEU A 93 -7.60 17.55 22.82
N GLU A 94 -7.92 18.73 23.31
CA GLU A 94 -7.22 19.32 24.44
C GLU A 94 -7.44 18.49 25.72
N PRO A 95 -6.55 18.58 26.72
CA PRO A 95 -6.73 17.95 28.02
C PRO A 95 -8.12 18.25 28.65
N GLY A 96 -8.78 17.19 29.11
CA GLY A 96 -10.09 17.26 29.74
C GLY A 96 -11.28 17.54 28.82
N LYS A 97 -11.08 17.68 27.52
CA LYS A 97 -12.15 17.91 26.55
C LYS A 97 -12.72 16.59 26.02
N THR A 98 -14.02 16.67 25.68
CA THR A 98 -14.78 15.59 25.06
C THR A 98 -15.28 16.04 23.69
N ILE A 99 -15.15 15.17 22.68
CA ILE A 99 -15.71 15.36 21.36
C ILE A 99 -16.53 14.12 20.98
N ALA A 100 -17.67 14.30 20.31
CA ALA A 100 -18.44 13.21 19.74
C ALA A 100 -17.95 12.93 18.33
N LEU A 101 -17.48 11.70 18.08
CA LEU A 101 -16.98 11.22 16.80
C LEU A 101 -17.92 10.15 16.26
N ARG A 102 -18.17 10.16 14.96
CA ARG A 102 -19.07 9.23 14.31
C ARG A 102 -18.50 8.74 12.99
N PRO A 103 -18.97 7.59 12.48
CA PRO A 103 -18.67 7.19 11.12
C PRO A 103 -19.01 8.30 10.11
N LEU A 104 -18.17 8.50 9.10
CA LEU A 104 -18.30 9.57 8.11
C LEU A 104 -19.37 9.25 7.05
N LYS A 105 -19.68 7.96 6.88
CA LYS A 105 -20.65 7.42 5.92
C LYS A 105 -21.45 6.30 6.57
N ASP A 106 -22.67 6.09 6.06
CA ASP A 106 -23.59 5.05 6.55
C ASP A 106 -23.13 3.62 6.13
N THR A 107 -22.22 3.52 5.17
CA THR A 107 -21.74 2.24 4.63
C THR A 107 -20.22 2.12 4.77
N GLY A 108 -19.74 0.88 4.81
CA GLY A 108 -18.33 0.59 4.92
C GLY A 108 -17.86 0.39 6.36
N SER A 109 -16.54 0.40 6.56
CA SER A 109 -15.92 0.23 7.88
C SER A 109 -15.23 1.52 8.31
N ALA A 110 -15.62 2.07 9.45
CA ALA A 110 -14.96 3.20 10.05
C ALA A 110 -14.03 2.76 11.19
N LYS A 111 -12.90 3.45 11.32
CA LYS A 111 -11.94 3.31 12.42
C LYS A 111 -11.71 4.64 13.08
N LEU A 112 -11.57 4.61 14.39
CA LEU A 112 -11.08 5.71 15.21
C LEU A 112 -9.62 5.39 15.57
N GLU A 113 -8.74 6.33 15.30
CA GLU A 113 -7.33 6.29 15.70
C GLU A 113 -7.07 7.43 16.67
N LEU A 114 -6.54 7.12 17.86
CA LEU A 114 -6.10 8.10 18.86
C LEU A 114 -4.58 8.09 18.92
N SER A 115 -3.99 9.28 19.00
CA SER A 115 -2.54 9.43 18.96
C SER A 115 -2.08 10.57 19.87
N SER A 116 -0.94 10.38 20.54
CA SER A 116 -0.26 11.44 21.30
C SER A 116 0.60 12.36 20.43
N ILE A 117 0.69 12.05 19.12
CA ILE A 117 1.29 12.92 18.11
C ILE A 117 0.28 13.10 16.96
N PRO A 118 0.39 14.15 16.13
CA PRO A 118 -0.47 14.31 14.97
C PRO A 118 -0.45 13.06 14.10
N SER A 119 -1.61 12.54 13.80
CA SER A 119 -1.79 11.28 13.10
C SER A 119 -1.11 11.28 11.73
N ALA A 120 -0.47 10.16 11.41
CA ALA A 120 0.19 9.91 10.14
C ALA A 120 -0.58 8.92 9.25
N ASP A 121 -1.83 8.54 9.64
CA ASP A 121 -2.61 7.48 8.97
C ASP A 121 -1.78 6.19 8.77
N LEU A 122 -1.12 5.77 9.85
CA LEU A 122 -0.15 4.67 9.83
C LEU A 122 -0.78 3.39 9.30
N THR A 123 -2.02 3.09 9.74
CA THR A 123 -2.72 1.85 9.36
C THR A 123 -2.93 1.76 7.84
N ARG A 124 -3.43 2.81 7.20
CA ARG A 124 -3.67 2.83 5.75
C ARG A 124 -2.38 2.67 4.94
N ARG A 125 -1.32 3.40 5.33
CA ARG A 125 -0.01 3.33 4.66
C ARG A 125 0.66 1.97 4.84
N MET A 126 0.47 1.34 6.00
CA MET A 126 0.93 -0.03 6.23
C MET A 126 0.18 -1.05 5.38
N GLU A 127 -1.14 -0.95 5.27
CA GLU A 127 -1.93 -1.82 4.40
C GLU A 127 -1.47 -1.75 2.93
N TYR A 128 -1.05 -0.58 2.47
CA TYR A 128 -0.46 -0.40 1.13
C TYR A 128 0.83 -1.21 0.97
N LEU A 129 1.75 -1.12 1.93
CA LEU A 129 3.04 -1.83 1.86
C LEU A 129 2.88 -3.34 1.94
N VAL A 130 1.97 -3.83 2.79
CA VAL A 130 1.70 -5.27 2.95
C VAL A 130 1.08 -5.89 1.70
N ARG A 131 0.27 -5.14 0.95
CA ARG A 131 -0.38 -5.61 -0.29
C ARG A 131 0.56 -5.66 -1.49
N TYR A 132 1.77 -5.12 -1.38
CA TYR A 132 2.71 -5.04 -2.51
C TYR A 132 3.87 -6.05 -2.34
N PRO A 133 3.65 -7.37 -2.53
CA PRO A 133 4.64 -8.41 -2.24
C PRO A 133 5.59 -8.68 -3.42
N HIS A 134 5.89 -7.68 -4.26
CA HIS A 134 6.67 -7.89 -5.47
C HIS A 134 8.17 -7.83 -5.20
N GLY A 135 8.85 -8.51 -5.92
CA GLY A 135 10.01 -9.29 -6.07
C GLY A 135 11.37 -8.62 -6.02
N CYS A 136 11.62 -7.32 -6.01
CA CYS A 136 12.97 -6.79 -5.85
C CYS A 136 13.36 -6.61 -4.38
N ILE A 137 14.69 -6.57 -4.12
CA ILE A 137 15.24 -6.43 -2.77
C ILE A 137 14.69 -5.19 -2.03
N GLU A 138 14.49 -4.07 -2.74
CA GLU A 138 13.92 -2.86 -2.19
C GLU A 138 12.48 -3.08 -1.73
N GLN A 139 11.64 -3.62 -2.61
CA GLN A 139 10.20 -3.77 -2.35
C GLN A 139 9.91 -4.73 -1.21
N ILE A 140 10.58 -5.90 -1.18
CA ILE A 140 10.38 -6.87 -0.10
C ILE A 140 10.85 -6.31 1.24
N THR A 141 11.98 -5.59 1.25
CA THR A 141 12.51 -4.95 2.46
C THR A 141 11.58 -3.83 2.93
N SER A 142 11.14 -2.95 2.03
CA SER A 142 10.20 -1.87 2.35
C SER A 142 8.86 -2.38 2.91
N GLY A 143 8.38 -3.52 2.41
CA GLY A 143 7.15 -4.13 2.89
C GLY A 143 7.22 -4.60 4.35
N ALA A 144 8.37 -5.09 4.80
CA ALA A 144 8.54 -5.63 6.15
C ALA A 144 9.12 -4.62 7.16
N PHE A 145 9.96 -3.70 6.71
CA PHE A 145 10.74 -2.84 7.61
C PHE A 145 9.89 -2.05 8.61
N PRO A 146 8.85 -1.28 8.20
CA PRO A 146 8.05 -0.53 9.16
C PRO A 146 7.26 -1.42 10.12
N GLN A 147 6.96 -2.66 9.74
CA GLN A 147 6.21 -3.59 10.57
C GLN A 147 6.96 -3.99 11.85
N LEU A 148 8.30 -3.88 11.85
CA LEU A 148 9.12 -4.12 13.05
C LEU A 148 8.75 -3.19 14.21
N TYR A 149 8.34 -1.97 13.91
CA TYR A 149 8.11 -0.91 14.89
C TYR A 149 6.65 -0.84 15.36
N LEU A 150 5.70 -1.33 14.57
CA LEU A 150 4.26 -1.19 14.85
C LEU A 150 3.86 -1.65 16.25
N PRO A 151 4.25 -2.85 16.74
CA PRO A 151 3.86 -3.29 18.07
C PRO A 151 4.40 -2.41 19.21
N ALA A 152 5.43 -1.62 18.92
CA ALA A 152 6.00 -0.69 19.91
C ALA A 152 5.25 0.64 19.95
N VAL A 153 4.61 1.08 18.86
CA VAL A 153 3.98 2.39 18.77
C VAL A 153 2.45 2.35 18.91
N MET A 154 1.82 1.22 18.57
CA MET A 154 0.36 1.07 18.62
C MET A 154 -0.06 -0.25 19.24
N GLU A 155 -1.25 -0.28 19.79
CA GLU A 155 -1.88 -1.53 20.20
C GLU A 155 -2.32 -2.32 18.98
N CYS A 156 -1.89 -3.59 18.92
CA CYS A 156 -2.21 -4.50 17.85
C CYS A 156 -3.02 -5.67 18.41
N ASP A 157 -4.08 -6.06 17.73
CA ASP A 157 -4.79 -7.29 18.06
C ASP A 157 -3.94 -8.53 17.71
N VAL A 158 -4.37 -9.70 18.20
CA VAL A 158 -3.65 -10.97 18.01
C VAL A 158 -3.46 -11.29 16.52
N ARG A 159 -4.45 -11.00 15.70
CA ARG A 159 -4.39 -11.26 14.25
C ARG A 159 -3.36 -10.37 13.58
N THR A 160 -3.36 -9.08 13.87
CA THR A 160 -2.38 -8.12 13.36
C THR A 160 -0.97 -8.52 13.74
N LEU A 161 -0.73 -8.93 15.01
CA LEU A 161 0.59 -9.41 15.46
C LEU A 161 1.02 -10.68 14.71
N GLN A 162 0.11 -11.63 14.47
CA GLN A 162 0.41 -12.83 13.69
C GLN A 162 0.73 -12.49 12.21
N ASP A 163 0.01 -11.54 11.62
CA ASP A 163 0.24 -11.09 10.25
C ASP A 163 1.60 -10.41 10.11
N ILE A 164 1.96 -9.53 11.06
CA ILE A 164 3.29 -8.90 11.13
C ILE A 164 4.38 -9.96 11.23
N ASP A 165 4.26 -10.90 12.17
CA ASP A 165 5.24 -11.97 12.39
C ASP A 165 5.44 -12.81 11.11
N ARG A 166 4.34 -13.23 10.48
CA ARG A 166 4.38 -13.98 9.22
C ARG A 166 5.06 -13.19 8.10
N ASN A 167 4.72 -11.91 7.95
CA ASN A 167 5.26 -11.07 6.88
C ASN A 167 6.77 -10.83 7.05
N VAL A 168 7.21 -10.48 8.25
CA VAL A 168 8.63 -10.27 8.56
C VAL A 168 9.43 -11.56 8.35
N LYS A 169 8.96 -12.69 8.88
CA LYS A 169 9.61 -14.01 8.69
C LYS A 169 9.67 -14.43 7.23
N SER A 170 8.61 -14.16 6.46
CA SER A 170 8.59 -14.43 5.02
C SER A 170 9.68 -13.65 4.28
N VAL A 171 9.89 -12.38 4.61
CA VAL A 171 10.95 -11.58 4.00
C VAL A 171 12.33 -12.08 4.43
N LEU A 172 12.54 -12.34 5.73
CA LEU A 172 13.80 -12.87 6.24
C LEU A 172 14.20 -14.18 5.53
N SER A 173 13.24 -15.08 5.31
CA SER A 173 13.50 -16.35 4.60
C SER A 173 13.83 -16.15 3.12
N ARG A 174 13.26 -15.13 2.47
CA ARG A 174 13.49 -14.85 1.04
C ARG A 174 14.82 -14.18 0.75
N LEU A 175 15.39 -13.43 1.71
CA LEU A 175 16.65 -12.68 1.51
C LEU A 175 17.80 -13.57 1.06
N GLY A 176 17.84 -14.86 1.47
CA GLY A 176 18.85 -15.80 1.01
C GLY A 176 18.92 -15.96 -0.50
N GLY A 177 17.80 -15.85 -1.21
CA GLY A 177 17.75 -15.92 -2.68
C GLY A 177 18.31 -14.70 -3.40
N TYR A 178 18.62 -13.61 -2.68
CA TYR A 178 19.20 -12.39 -3.22
C TYR A 178 20.70 -12.26 -2.90
N GLN A 179 21.20 -12.96 -1.86
CA GLN A 179 22.57 -12.78 -1.44
C GLN A 179 23.55 -13.47 -2.38
N LEU A 180 24.55 -12.73 -2.85
CA LEU A 180 25.64 -13.21 -3.69
C LEU A 180 26.78 -13.79 -2.83
N TYR A 181 27.66 -14.56 -3.48
CA TYR A 181 28.80 -15.19 -2.82
C TYR A 181 29.78 -14.19 -2.19
N ASN A 182 29.87 -12.95 -2.72
CA ASN A 182 30.69 -11.87 -2.18
C ASN A 182 30.07 -11.18 -0.98
N GLY A 183 28.85 -11.56 -0.58
CA GLY A 183 28.11 -11.00 0.57
C GLY A 183 27.16 -9.85 0.24
N SER A 184 27.23 -9.28 -0.98
CA SER A 184 26.26 -8.29 -1.43
C SER A 184 24.90 -8.93 -1.72
N PHE A 185 23.88 -8.09 -1.93
CA PHE A 185 22.57 -8.53 -2.41
C PHE A 185 22.36 -8.08 -3.85
N ALA A 186 21.83 -8.98 -4.68
CA ALA A 186 21.35 -8.65 -6.00
C ALA A 186 20.03 -7.89 -5.94
N TYR A 187 19.72 -7.12 -6.98
CA TYR A 187 18.44 -6.42 -7.06
C TYR A 187 17.24 -7.37 -7.19
N TRP A 188 17.40 -8.46 -7.95
CA TRP A 188 16.41 -9.52 -8.13
C TRP A 188 16.90 -10.84 -7.55
N SER A 189 15.98 -11.67 -7.05
CA SER A 189 16.30 -13.03 -6.61
C SER A 189 16.91 -13.84 -7.76
N GLY A 190 18.03 -14.52 -7.50
CA GLY A 190 18.78 -15.25 -8.51
C GLY A 190 19.58 -14.37 -9.49
N GLY A 191 19.61 -13.04 -9.29
CA GLY A 191 20.45 -12.14 -10.07
C GLY A 191 21.92 -12.32 -9.78
N SER A 192 22.79 -11.80 -10.67
CA SER A 192 24.25 -11.93 -10.57
C SER A 192 24.97 -10.62 -10.23
N ASN A 193 24.28 -9.46 -10.37
CA ASN A 193 24.88 -8.15 -10.18
C ASN A 193 24.59 -7.62 -8.78
N SER A 194 25.61 -7.11 -8.09
CA SER A 194 25.49 -6.46 -6.81
C SER A 194 24.65 -5.17 -6.89
N SER A 195 23.78 -4.97 -5.90
CA SER A 195 23.12 -3.69 -5.64
C SER A 195 23.65 -3.14 -4.32
N ASP A 196 24.49 -2.10 -4.38
CA ASP A 196 25.11 -1.53 -3.18
C ASP A 196 24.08 -0.90 -2.25
N TRP A 197 23.13 -0.14 -2.82
CA TRP A 197 22.00 0.40 -2.07
C TRP A 197 21.12 -0.70 -1.48
N GLY A 198 20.75 -1.70 -2.28
CA GLY A 198 19.96 -2.84 -1.83
C GLY A 198 20.66 -3.64 -0.73
N THR A 199 21.99 -3.77 -0.81
CA THR A 199 22.81 -4.42 0.23
C THR A 199 22.78 -3.66 1.55
N ALA A 200 22.98 -2.33 1.51
CA ALA A 200 22.88 -1.51 2.69
C ALA A 200 21.47 -1.54 3.31
N TYR A 201 20.44 -1.51 2.47
CA TYR A 201 19.04 -1.52 2.93
C TYR A 201 18.64 -2.87 3.55
N ALA A 202 19.02 -3.98 2.94
CA ALA A 202 18.77 -5.31 3.51
C ALA A 202 19.57 -5.55 4.80
N ALA A 203 20.82 -5.11 4.88
CA ALA A 203 21.64 -5.21 6.10
C ALA A 203 21.07 -4.35 7.23
N HIS A 204 20.55 -3.16 6.92
CA HIS A 204 19.83 -2.31 7.89
C HIS A 204 18.60 -3.02 8.43
N PHE A 205 17.76 -3.56 7.55
CA PHE A 205 16.57 -4.33 7.94
C PHE A 205 16.91 -5.55 8.82
N LEU A 206 17.91 -6.34 8.44
CA LEU A 206 18.37 -7.48 9.22
C LEU A 206 18.83 -7.06 10.63
N THR A 207 19.56 -5.94 10.71
CA THR A 207 20.03 -5.39 11.98
C THR A 207 18.87 -4.98 12.89
N GLU A 208 17.90 -4.27 12.33
CA GLU A 208 16.72 -3.85 13.09
C GLU A 208 15.82 -5.05 13.45
N ALA A 209 15.60 -6.00 12.53
CA ALA A 209 14.83 -7.21 12.82
C ALA A 209 15.43 -8.00 14.02
N ALA A 210 16.76 -8.10 14.09
CA ALA A 210 17.43 -8.73 15.22
C ALA A 210 17.18 -7.98 16.55
N LYS A 211 17.18 -6.64 16.55
CA LYS A 211 16.86 -5.83 17.73
C LYS A 211 15.42 -6.04 18.23
N TYR A 212 14.49 -6.27 17.31
CA TYR A 212 13.09 -6.56 17.62
C TYR A 212 12.81 -8.05 17.88
N GLY A 213 13.86 -8.87 18.07
CA GLY A 213 13.73 -10.26 18.54
C GLY A 213 13.48 -11.29 17.44
N TYR A 214 13.55 -10.91 16.17
CA TYR A 214 13.45 -11.88 15.09
C TYR A 214 14.72 -12.70 14.93
N GLY A 215 14.58 -14.00 14.74
CA GLY A 215 15.69 -14.88 14.37
C GLY A 215 16.15 -14.59 12.94
N ILE A 216 17.35 -14.03 12.81
CA ILE A 216 17.97 -13.73 11.51
C ILE A 216 19.08 -14.74 11.18
N ASP A 217 19.39 -14.89 9.89
CA ASP A 217 20.63 -15.55 9.46
C ASP A 217 21.82 -14.61 9.75
N ARG A 218 22.46 -14.80 10.91
CA ARG A 218 23.58 -13.98 11.34
C ARG A 218 24.76 -14.03 10.37
N PRO A 219 25.21 -15.19 9.86
CA PRO A 219 26.21 -15.26 8.79
C PRO A 219 25.86 -14.43 7.54
N MET A 220 24.57 -14.37 7.16
CA MET A 220 24.10 -13.54 6.05
C MET A 220 24.38 -12.05 6.32
N LEU A 221 24.01 -11.56 7.50
CA LEU A 221 24.28 -10.18 7.91
C LEU A 221 25.78 -9.90 7.96
N ASP A 222 26.57 -10.78 8.56
CA ASP A 222 28.02 -10.60 8.71
C ASP A 222 28.72 -10.51 7.34
N ARG A 223 28.31 -11.33 6.35
CA ARG A 223 28.81 -11.22 4.97
C ARG A 223 28.46 -9.88 4.33
N ALA A 224 27.21 -9.41 4.53
CA ALA A 224 26.76 -8.12 4.00
C ALA A 224 27.55 -6.95 4.62
N LEU A 225 27.75 -6.95 5.93
CA LEU A 225 28.55 -5.93 6.62
C LEU A 225 30.01 -5.94 6.16
N LYS A 226 30.61 -7.14 5.95
CA LYS A 226 31.95 -7.26 5.40
C LYS A 226 32.02 -6.68 3.98
N TYR A 227 31.04 -6.95 3.14
CA TYR A 227 30.95 -6.36 1.80
C TYR A 227 30.88 -4.84 1.88
N LEU A 228 29.96 -4.27 2.66
CA LEU A 228 29.78 -2.82 2.81
C LEU A 228 31.04 -2.11 3.33
N ARG A 229 31.82 -2.77 4.17
CA ARG A 229 33.08 -2.23 4.67
C ARG A 229 34.21 -2.25 3.64
N GLY A 230 34.23 -3.26 2.78
CA GLY A 230 35.28 -3.46 1.77
C GLY A 230 34.98 -2.86 0.41
N ASN A 231 33.75 -2.39 0.17
CA ASN A 231 33.29 -1.87 -1.11
C ASN A 231 33.07 -0.36 -1.06
N GLU A 232 33.63 0.37 -2.01
CA GLU A 232 33.37 1.80 -2.19
C GLU A 232 32.32 1.94 -3.32
N ALA A 233 31.08 2.20 -2.94
CA ALA A 233 29.98 2.42 -3.88
C ALA A 233 30.19 3.70 -4.70
N ASP A 234 29.69 3.74 -5.93
CA ASP A 234 29.82 4.92 -6.81
C ASP A 234 29.11 6.16 -6.27
N SER A 235 27.97 5.97 -5.59
CA SER A 235 27.18 7.05 -5.02
C SER A 235 27.65 7.43 -3.61
N PHE A 236 27.95 8.71 -3.37
CA PHE A 236 28.26 9.22 -2.02
C PHE A 236 27.12 8.97 -1.03
N LEU A 237 25.87 8.99 -1.47
CA LEU A 237 24.74 8.68 -0.60
C LEU A 237 24.76 7.22 -0.16
N THR A 238 25.06 6.30 -1.07
CA THR A 238 25.21 4.87 -0.76
C THR A 238 26.39 4.62 0.15
N GLN A 239 27.54 5.31 -0.08
CA GLN A 239 28.69 5.24 0.82
C GLN A 239 28.33 5.72 2.24
N ALA A 240 27.66 6.87 2.37
CA ALA A 240 27.23 7.39 3.67
C ALA A 240 26.23 6.46 4.37
N TYR A 241 25.30 5.84 3.60
CA TYR A 241 24.37 4.88 4.13
C TYR A 241 25.06 3.58 4.59
N ALA A 242 26.03 3.08 3.84
CA ALA A 242 26.84 1.95 4.26
C ALA A 242 27.55 2.24 5.60
N GLN A 243 28.12 3.45 5.78
CA GLN A 243 28.74 3.85 7.05
C GLN A 243 27.74 3.94 8.20
N TYR A 244 26.51 4.41 7.95
CA TYR A 244 25.44 4.38 8.94
C TYR A 244 25.11 2.93 9.37
N VAL A 245 24.94 2.01 8.43
CA VAL A 245 24.65 0.60 8.72
C VAL A 245 25.80 -0.08 9.47
N LEU A 246 27.05 0.21 9.09
CA LEU A 246 28.22 -0.27 9.81
C LEU A 246 28.27 0.27 11.24
N ALA A 247 28.02 1.57 11.43
CA ALA A 247 28.00 2.19 12.75
C ALA A 247 26.88 1.60 13.63
N LEU A 248 25.72 1.30 13.05
CA LEU A 248 24.58 0.65 13.72
C LEU A 248 24.95 -0.74 14.27
N ASN A 249 25.93 -1.41 13.65
CA ASN A 249 26.47 -2.71 14.05
C ASN A 249 27.79 -2.61 14.83
N ASN A 250 28.17 -1.44 15.35
CA ASN A 250 29.45 -1.18 16.04
C ASN A 250 30.69 -1.48 15.18
N MET A 251 30.56 -1.35 13.86
CA MET A 251 31.63 -1.61 12.88
C MET A 251 32.00 -0.34 12.09
N ALA A 252 31.79 0.85 12.64
CA ALA A 252 32.08 2.12 11.99
C ALA A 252 33.49 2.16 11.41
N ASP A 253 33.62 2.57 10.14
CA ASP A 253 34.92 2.83 9.51
C ASP A 253 35.19 4.35 9.50
N ARG A 254 35.88 4.81 10.57
CA ARG A 254 36.20 6.24 10.73
C ARG A 254 37.06 6.77 9.58
N GLY A 255 37.88 5.93 8.97
CA GLY A 255 38.71 6.33 7.82
C GLY A 255 37.83 6.66 6.62
N ALA A 256 36.88 5.79 6.28
CA ALA A 256 35.90 6.02 5.20
C ALA A 256 35.00 7.23 5.51
N MET A 257 34.49 7.33 6.73
CA MET A 257 33.66 8.47 7.15
C MET A 257 34.43 9.81 7.05
N ASN A 258 35.71 9.85 7.42
CA ASN A 258 36.55 11.05 7.31
C ASN A 258 36.82 11.41 5.86
N ARG A 259 37.09 10.45 4.97
CA ARG A 259 37.25 10.71 3.52
C ARG A 259 35.99 11.34 2.91
N LEU A 260 34.78 10.89 3.32
CA LEU A 260 33.54 11.54 2.92
C LEU A 260 33.40 12.95 3.50
N ARG A 261 33.74 13.14 4.78
CA ARG A 261 33.67 14.43 5.45
C ARG A 261 34.62 15.46 4.80
N GLU A 262 35.83 15.07 4.38
CA GLU A 262 36.77 15.96 3.66
C GLU A 262 36.17 16.54 2.38
N LYS A 263 35.22 15.81 1.75
CA LYS A 263 34.46 16.27 0.58
C LYS A 263 33.17 17.03 0.95
N ALA A 264 32.95 17.37 2.23
CA ALA A 264 31.66 17.89 2.70
C ALA A 264 31.16 19.14 1.98
N ALA A 265 32.05 19.99 1.46
CA ALA A 265 31.67 21.17 0.67
C ALA A 265 30.91 20.79 -0.60
N ASP A 266 31.27 19.67 -1.23
CA ASP A 266 30.73 19.18 -2.50
C ASP A 266 29.58 18.18 -2.31
N LEU A 267 29.39 17.67 -1.08
CA LEU A 267 28.33 16.72 -0.81
C LEU A 267 26.94 17.36 -0.83
N LYS A 268 25.97 16.66 -1.40
CA LYS A 268 24.54 17.01 -1.29
C LYS A 268 24.09 16.97 0.17
N ASN A 269 23.02 17.71 0.48
CA ASN A 269 22.52 17.83 1.86
C ASN A 269 22.08 16.49 2.46
N ASP A 270 21.39 15.63 1.68
CA ASP A 270 20.96 14.29 2.12
C ASP A 270 22.15 13.39 2.50
N VAL A 271 23.27 13.50 1.77
CA VAL A 271 24.53 12.79 2.11
C VAL A 271 25.09 13.27 3.44
N LYS A 272 25.10 14.60 3.66
CA LYS A 272 25.59 15.18 4.93
C LYS A 272 24.76 14.70 6.12
N TRP A 273 23.44 14.66 5.98
CA TRP A 273 22.54 14.17 7.02
C TRP A 273 22.74 12.68 7.30
N MET A 274 22.86 11.85 6.25
CA MET A 274 23.14 10.42 6.40
C MET A 274 24.49 10.15 7.07
N LEU A 275 25.53 10.88 6.66
CA LEU A 275 26.86 10.78 7.27
C LEU A 275 26.86 11.27 8.72
N ALA A 276 26.10 12.32 9.03
CA ALA A 276 25.91 12.79 10.40
C ALA A 276 25.28 11.72 11.31
N ALA A 277 24.30 10.95 10.79
CA ALA A 277 23.73 9.83 11.52
C ALA A 277 24.78 8.75 11.86
N ALA A 278 25.66 8.44 10.90
CA ALA A 278 26.78 7.52 11.14
C ALA A 278 27.72 8.01 12.25
N TYR A 279 28.10 9.28 12.22
CA TYR A 279 28.94 9.89 13.28
C TYR A 279 28.24 9.94 14.64
N ALA A 280 26.92 10.20 14.65
CA ALA A 280 26.15 10.20 15.90
C ALA A 280 26.16 8.82 16.56
N LEU A 281 25.99 7.75 15.78
CA LEU A 281 26.08 6.36 16.25
C LEU A 281 27.50 5.97 16.71
N ASP A 282 28.53 6.46 16.04
CA ASP A 282 29.95 6.25 16.43
C ASP A 282 30.37 7.09 17.66
N GLY A 283 29.43 7.85 18.24
CA GLY A 283 29.69 8.69 19.44
C GLY A 283 30.32 10.05 19.14
N ASN A 284 30.57 10.39 17.89
CA ASN A 284 31.19 11.68 17.53
C ASN A 284 30.12 12.75 17.23
N ARG A 285 29.40 13.11 18.29
CA ARG A 285 28.27 14.06 18.24
C ARG A 285 28.66 15.42 17.64
N LYS A 286 29.82 15.93 17.96
CA LYS A 286 30.29 17.24 17.47
C LYS A 286 30.35 17.28 15.94
N VAL A 287 30.98 16.27 15.34
CA VAL A 287 31.06 16.18 13.87
C VAL A 287 29.67 16.00 13.23
N ALA A 288 28.80 15.21 13.87
CA ALA A 288 27.42 15.05 13.40
C ALA A 288 26.67 16.39 13.40
N GLU A 289 26.82 17.21 14.43
CA GLU A 289 26.19 18.54 14.53
C GLU A 289 26.76 19.53 13.48
N GLU A 290 28.08 19.51 13.24
CA GLU A 290 28.72 20.29 12.17
C GLU A 290 28.17 19.94 10.79
N LEU A 291 28.03 18.64 10.48
CA LEU A 291 27.49 18.17 9.20
C LEU A 291 25.99 18.53 9.03
N THR A 292 25.18 18.40 10.07
CA THR A 292 23.76 18.80 10.00
C THR A 292 23.58 20.29 9.80
N ALA A 293 24.43 21.13 10.42
CA ALA A 293 24.42 22.57 10.20
C ALA A 293 24.74 22.94 8.75
N GLN A 294 25.70 22.25 8.13
CA GLN A 294 26.04 22.40 6.71
C GLN A 294 24.98 21.81 5.77
N GLY A 295 24.26 20.78 6.21
CA GLY A 295 23.19 20.11 5.46
C GLY A 295 21.86 20.88 5.41
N GLY A 296 21.71 21.95 6.19
CA GLY A 296 20.53 22.81 6.19
C GLY A 296 19.23 22.03 6.39
N SER A 297 18.26 22.20 5.50
CA SER A 297 16.98 21.49 5.56
C SER A 297 17.04 19.98 5.26
N GLY A 298 18.21 19.46 4.86
CA GLY A 298 18.38 18.09 4.41
C GLY A 298 17.90 17.81 2.98
N GLN A 299 17.14 18.69 2.38
CA GLN A 299 16.66 18.53 1.01
C GLN A 299 17.71 18.99 0.01
N THR A 300 17.84 18.26 -1.11
CA THR A 300 18.84 18.52 -2.16
C THR A 300 18.25 19.21 -3.39
N GLY A 301 17.03 19.75 -3.30
CA GLY A 301 16.36 20.33 -4.44
C GLY A 301 15.73 19.26 -5.35
N LYS A 302 15.96 19.38 -6.68
CA LYS A 302 15.37 18.45 -7.65
C LYS A 302 15.98 17.05 -7.48
N VAL A 303 15.12 16.07 -7.19
CA VAL A 303 15.50 14.66 -7.04
C VAL A 303 15.43 13.98 -8.40
N ASP A 304 16.48 13.22 -8.76
CA ASP A 304 16.44 12.34 -9.93
C ASP A 304 15.68 11.05 -9.55
N PRO A 305 14.51 10.78 -10.14
CA PRO A 305 13.73 9.61 -9.83
C PRO A 305 14.36 8.30 -10.37
N TYR A 306 15.38 8.41 -11.21
CA TYR A 306 16.07 7.27 -11.82
C TYR A 306 17.44 6.99 -11.19
N ASP A 307 17.78 7.65 -10.07
CA ASP A 307 19.00 7.30 -9.36
C ASP A 307 18.88 5.89 -8.73
N ASP A 308 19.98 5.18 -8.66
CA ASP A 308 20.04 3.79 -8.17
C ASP A 308 19.61 3.65 -6.70
N THR A 309 19.42 4.77 -5.99
CA THR A 309 18.97 4.82 -4.59
C THR A 309 17.49 5.05 -4.44
N TYR A 310 16.72 5.25 -5.52
CA TYR A 310 15.30 5.63 -5.46
C TYR A 310 15.05 6.85 -4.58
N ASN A 311 15.90 7.87 -4.72
CA ASN A 311 15.85 9.06 -3.91
C ASN A 311 14.51 9.80 -4.04
N SER A 312 14.07 10.39 -2.92
CA SER A 312 12.86 11.21 -2.87
C SER A 312 12.97 12.26 -1.77
N SER A 313 12.23 13.35 -1.89
CA SER A 313 12.14 14.38 -0.84
C SER A 313 11.63 13.80 0.48
N GLU A 314 10.74 12.84 0.41
CA GLU A 314 10.13 12.15 1.55
C GLU A 314 11.17 11.29 2.29
N ARG A 315 11.99 10.52 1.56
CA ARG A 315 13.08 9.76 2.17
C ARG A 315 14.14 10.67 2.77
N GLN A 316 14.50 11.77 2.11
CA GLN A 316 15.43 12.76 2.64
C GLN A 316 14.93 13.33 3.97
N MET A 317 13.64 13.66 4.06
CA MET A 317 13.01 14.12 5.30
C MET A 317 13.03 13.04 6.40
N ALA A 318 12.85 11.78 6.05
CA ALA A 318 12.96 10.65 6.98
C ALA A 318 14.38 10.52 7.54
N VAL A 319 15.42 10.69 6.72
CA VAL A 319 16.83 10.71 7.18
C VAL A 319 17.09 11.88 8.12
N VAL A 320 16.51 13.05 7.85
CA VAL A 320 16.60 14.22 8.75
C VAL A 320 15.98 13.89 10.10
N LEU A 321 14.75 13.33 10.13
CA LEU A 321 14.09 12.94 11.38
C LEU A 321 14.91 11.92 12.16
N MET A 322 15.40 10.88 11.49
CA MET A 322 16.26 9.85 12.09
C MET A 322 17.49 10.48 12.76
N THR A 323 18.19 11.36 12.05
CA THR A 323 19.41 12.00 12.57
C THR A 323 19.11 12.96 13.72
N GLN A 324 18.03 13.75 13.63
CA GLN A 324 17.58 14.61 14.72
C GLN A 324 17.24 13.81 15.98
N THR A 325 16.61 12.65 15.81
CA THR A 325 16.28 11.73 16.91
C THR A 325 17.55 11.18 17.56
N LEU A 326 18.53 10.71 16.78
CA LEU A 326 19.83 10.25 17.27
C LEU A 326 20.60 11.33 18.02
N LEU A 327 20.51 12.57 17.57
CA LEU A 327 21.13 13.74 18.21
C LEU A 327 20.32 14.27 19.40
N GLY A 328 19.14 13.72 19.72
CA GLY A 328 18.28 14.19 20.81
C GLY A 328 17.72 15.60 20.58
N LYS A 329 17.64 16.06 19.34
CA LYS A 329 17.09 17.37 18.95
C LYS A 329 15.55 17.32 18.90
N ARG A 330 14.91 17.15 20.06
CA ARG A 330 13.48 16.81 20.17
C ARG A 330 12.53 17.79 19.48
N GLU A 331 12.74 19.10 19.64
CA GLU A 331 11.85 20.10 19.02
C GLU A 331 11.96 20.11 17.49
N GLU A 332 13.18 20.00 16.97
CA GLU A 332 13.42 19.93 15.52
C GLU A 332 12.83 18.64 14.94
N ALA A 333 13.06 17.51 15.62
CA ALA A 333 12.51 16.21 15.26
C ALA A 333 10.98 16.23 15.28
N PHE A 334 10.35 16.84 16.28
CA PHE A 334 8.92 16.98 16.35
C PHE A 334 8.36 17.79 15.17
N ARG A 335 8.95 18.93 14.83
CA ARG A 335 8.54 19.73 13.66
C ARG A 335 8.70 18.96 12.35
N THR A 336 9.74 18.13 12.24
CA THR A 336 9.94 17.25 11.08
C THR A 336 8.88 16.15 11.04
N ALA A 337 8.58 15.52 12.18
CA ALA A 337 7.55 14.50 12.31
C ALA A 337 6.15 15.02 11.93
N LEU A 338 5.79 16.26 12.32
CA LEU A 338 4.55 16.91 11.90
C LEU A 338 4.45 17.01 10.37
N LYS A 339 5.50 17.51 9.71
CA LYS A 339 5.51 17.61 8.25
C LYS A 339 5.39 16.25 7.58
N MET A 340 6.03 15.23 8.14
CA MET A 340 5.92 13.86 7.62
C MET A 340 4.51 13.30 7.81
N SER A 341 3.88 13.54 8.95
CA SER A 341 2.49 13.15 9.20
C SER A 341 1.54 13.79 8.18
N ASP A 342 1.71 15.07 7.88
CA ASP A 342 0.89 15.77 6.87
C ASP A 342 1.07 15.20 5.46
N ILE A 343 2.27 14.72 5.11
CA ILE A 343 2.52 14.06 3.82
C ILE A 343 1.85 12.69 3.79
N LEU A 344 1.99 11.91 4.87
CA LEU A 344 1.42 10.57 4.95
C LEU A 344 -0.11 10.56 4.93
N LYS A 345 -0.77 11.59 5.46
CA LYS A 345 -2.24 11.75 5.41
C LYS A 345 -2.78 12.01 4.00
N LYS A 346 -2.03 12.73 3.17
CA LYS A 346 -2.49 13.09 1.83
C LYS A 346 -2.65 11.85 0.95
N GLU A 347 -3.63 11.85 0.07
CA GLU A 347 -3.85 10.77 -0.90
C GLU A 347 -2.79 10.70 -2.01
N LYS A 348 -1.70 11.45 -1.86
CA LYS A 348 -0.58 11.45 -2.80
C LYS A 348 0.06 10.06 -2.85
N TRP A 349 0.31 9.58 -4.05
CA TRP A 349 1.11 8.39 -4.27
C TRP A 349 2.54 8.58 -3.74
N LEU A 350 3.01 7.60 -2.99
CA LEU A 350 4.38 7.52 -2.49
C LEU A 350 4.98 6.17 -2.93
N SER A 351 6.29 6.15 -3.23
CA SER A 351 6.98 4.89 -3.50
C SER A 351 7.00 3.99 -2.26
N THR A 352 7.21 2.69 -2.46
CA THR A 352 7.37 1.72 -1.37
C THR A 352 8.46 2.14 -0.42
N GLN A 353 9.62 2.54 -0.94
CA GLN A 353 10.76 2.98 -0.13
C GLN A 353 10.48 4.27 0.63
N SER A 354 9.90 5.30 -0.02
CA SER A 354 9.55 6.55 0.65
C SER A 354 8.60 6.30 1.82
N THR A 355 7.56 5.51 1.59
CA THR A 355 6.58 5.14 2.62
C THR A 355 7.25 4.39 3.77
N ALA A 356 8.08 3.39 3.46
CA ALA A 356 8.76 2.58 4.47
C ALA A 356 9.72 3.41 5.33
N TRP A 357 10.53 4.28 4.72
CA TRP A 357 11.44 5.15 5.46
C TRP A 357 10.69 6.13 6.36
N MET A 358 9.64 6.78 5.86
CA MET A 358 8.83 7.69 6.66
C MET A 358 8.19 6.99 7.85
N LEU A 359 7.55 5.84 7.64
CA LEU A 359 6.91 5.08 8.71
C LEU A 359 7.92 4.58 9.75
N SER A 360 9.05 4.00 9.30
CA SER A 360 10.09 3.49 10.22
C SER A 360 10.71 4.59 11.07
N THR A 361 11.08 5.71 10.46
CA THR A 361 11.72 6.81 11.22
C THR A 361 10.75 7.55 12.13
N LEU A 362 9.48 7.72 11.69
CA LEU A 362 8.43 8.28 12.52
C LEU A 362 8.14 7.38 13.73
N SER A 363 8.03 6.06 13.50
CA SER A 363 7.83 5.10 14.58
C SER A 363 8.99 5.11 15.58
N ASN A 364 10.22 5.16 15.10
CA ASN A 364 11.41 5.27 15.95
C ASN A 364 11.41 6.57 16.79
N PHE A 365 11.04 7.70 16.19
CA PHE A 365 10.90 8.97 16.89
C PHE A 365 9.84 8.87 18.00
N ILE A 366 8.69 8.25 17.72
CA ILE A 366 7.61 8.03 18.68
C ILE A 366 8.10 7.18 19.85
N VAL A 367 8.73 6.04 19.58
CA VAL A 367 9.28 5.14 20.61
C VAL A 367 10.29 5.87 21.51
N SER A 368 11.14 6.72 20.93
CA SER A 368 12.16 7.47 21.67
C SER A 368 11.60 8.58 22.56
N GLY A 369 10.38 9.05 22.27
CA GLY A 369 9.74 10.17 22.96
C GLY A 369 8.37 9.85 23.57
N GLN A 370 8.09 8.58 23.86
CA GLN A 370 6.78 8.06 24.25
C GLN A 370 6.06 8.91 25.31
N THR A 371 4.92 9.48 24.91
CA THR A 371 3.85 9.92 25.80
C THR A 371 2.68 8.98 25.58
N GLY A 372 2.27 8.24 26.61
CA GLY A 372 1.13 7.33 26.53
C GLY A 372 -0.20 8.05 26.29
N ILE A 373 -1.23 7.26 26.03
CA ILE A 373 -2.61 7.75 25.87
C ILE A 373 -3.39 7.45 27.15
N ASP A 374 -4.04 8.47 27.72
CA ASP A 374 -5.06 8.34 28.76
C ASP A 374 -6.34 9.01 28.24
N ALA A 375 -7.29 8.19 27.80
CA ALA A 375 -8.52 8.64 27.17
C ALA A 375 -9.69 7.74 27.54
N LYS A 376 -10.90 8.19 27.23
CA LYS A 376 -12.11 7.38 27.28
C LYS A 376 -12.83 7.47 25.95
N ALA A 377 -13.18 6.36 25.35
CA ALA A 377 -13.97 6.27 24.14
C ALA A 377 -15.27 5.50 24.43
N GLY A 378 -16.40 6.21 24.47
CA GLY A 378 -17.68 5.65 24.89
C GLY A 378 -17.63 5.06 26.29
N LYS A 379 -17.75 3.74 26.39
CA LYS A 379 -17.65 3.00 27.68
C LYS A 379 -16.24 2.50 27.96
N GLU A 380 -15.36 2.50 26.99
CA GLU A 380 -14.00 1.94 27.07
C GLU A 380 -13.03 2.98 27.66
N SER A 381 -12.25 2.58 28.64
CA SER A 381 -11.15 3.37 29.21
C SER A 381 -9.85 2.93 28.56
N ILE A 382 -9.17 3.84 27.92
CA ILE A 382 -7.92 3.63 27.20
C ILE A 382 -6.79 4.22 28.03
N ARG A 383 -5.97 3.34 28.61
CA ARG A 383 -4.76 3.76 29.31
C ARG A 383 -3.61 2.88 28.86
N THR A 384 -2.69 3.45 28.10
CA THR A 384 -1.55 2.74 27.53
C THR A 384 -0.31 3.64 27.48
N ASP A 385 0.85 3.03 27.49
CA ASP A 385 2.14 3.68 27.25
C ASP A 385 2.41 3.88 25.74
N LYS A 386 1.57 3.31 24.89
CA LYS A 386 1.66 3.46 23.44
C LYS A 386 1.21 4.83 22.99
N SER A 387 1.80 5.30 21.90
CA SER A 387 1.48 6.59 21.30
C SER A 387 0.32 6.54 20.30
N PHE A 388 -0.16 5.34 19.96
CA PHE A 388 -1.29 5.11 19.05
C PHE A 388 -2.18 4.00 19.54
N VAL A 389 -3.48 4.22 19.40
CA VAL A 389 -4.53 3.20 19.60
C VAL A 389 -5.49 3.30 18.43
N SER A 390 -5.86 2.17 17.85
CA SER A 390 -6.85 2.09 16.77
C SER A 390 -7.99 1.17 17.18
N MET A 391 -9.23 1.58 16.95
CA MET A 391 -10.41 0.80 17.28
C MET A 391 -11.50 0.96 16.21
N PRO A 392 -12.42 0.00 16.06
CA PRO A 392 -13.59 0.16 15.20
C PRO A 392 -14.46 1.31 15.71
N LEU A 393 -15.01 2.10 14.79
CA LEU A 393 -16.02 3.13 15.08
C LEU A 393 -17.32 2.74 14.39
N THR A 394 -18.22 2.10 15.13
CA THR A 394 -19.48 1.56 14.59
C THR A 394 -20.67 2.49 14.80
N GLU A 395 -20.58 3.40 15.78
CA GLU A 395 -21.61 4.35 16.16
C GLU A 395 -21.00 5.66 16.68
N GLU A 396 -21.82 6.66 16.89
CA GLU A 396 -21.37 7.91 17.50
C GLU A 396 -20.80 7.64 18.90
N THR A 397 -19.56 8.01 19.09
CA THR A 397 -18.79 7.72 20.31
C THR A 397 -18.19 9.00 20.88
N GLY A 398 -18.49 9.30 22.14
CA GLY A 398 -17.85 10.39 22.87
C GLY A 398 -16.41 9.99 23.24
N VAL A 399 -15.44 10.79 22.79
CA VAL A 399 -14.01 10.58 23.11
C VAL A 399 -13.55 11.72 24.03
N THR A 400 -13.03 11.34 25.20
CA THR A 400 -12.53 12.27 26.23
C THR A 400 -11.03 12.10 26.39
N ASN A 401 -10.28 13.17 26.34
CA ASN A 401 -8.85 13.18 26.69
C ASN A 401 -8.70 13.35 28.21
N ASN A 402 -8.27 12.31 28.92
CA ASN A 402 -8.00 12.34 30.36
C ASN A 402 -6.53 12.66 30.67
N GLY A 403 -5.68 12.74 29.64
CA GLY A 403 -4.26 13.03 29.77
C GLY A 403 -3.96 14.51 30.03
N LYS A 404 -2.67 14.82 30.17
CA LYS A 404 -2.17 16.18 30.39
C LYS A 404 -1.78 16.90 29.10
N GLU A 405 -1.55 16.15 28.03
CA GLU A 405 -1.14 16.65 26.73
C GLU A 405 -2.31 16.52 25.73
N SER A 406 -2.28 17.29 24.65
CA SER A 406 -3.27 17.17 23.59
C SER A 406 -3.18 15.80 22.91
N LEU A 407 -4.34 15.22 22.62
CA LEU A 407 -4.47 14.02 21.79
C LEU A 407 -4.99 14.40 20.41
N TYR A 408 -4.63 13.59 19.44
CA TYR A 408 -5.11 13.68 18.07
C TYR A 408 -6.00 12.47 17.79
N ALA A 409 -7.15 12.73 17.17
CA ALA A 409 -8.06 11.68 16.76
C ALA A 409 -8.27 11.76 15.27
N VAL A 410 -8.25 10.60 14.61
CA VAL A 410 -8.59 10.47 13.21
C VAL A 410 -9.72 9.48 13.07
N VAL A 411 -10.79 9.91 12.42
CA VAL A 411 -11.82 9.02 11.93
C VAL A 411 -11.51 8.73 10.48
N SER A 412 -11.16 7.50 10.17
CA SER A 412 -10.97 7.02 8.80
C SER A 412 -12.06 6.03 8.44
N GLN A 413 -12.60 6.13 7.21
CA GLN A 413 -13.63 5.22 6.75
C GLN A 413 -13.37 4.78 5.32
N ARG A 414 -13.41 3.46 5.13
CA ARG A 414 -13.32 2.81 3.83
C ARG A 414 -14.72 2.36 3.41
N TYR A 415 -15.19 2.83 2.27
CA TYR A 415 -16.52 2.51 1.74
C TYR A 415 -16.49 2.44 0.21
N ASN A 416 -17.51 1.83 -0.37
CA ASN A 416 -17.74 1.87 -1.80
C ASN A 416 -18.77 2.98 -2.07
N PRO A 417 -18.43 4.01 -2.88
CA PRO A 417 -19.41 5.01 -3.30
C PRO A 417 -20.59 4.36 -3.99
N ALA A 418 -21.81 4.81 -3.69
CA ALA A 418 -22.99 4.35 -4.41
C ALA A 418 -22.94 4.81 -5.86
N LYS A 419 -23.68 4.10 -6.73
CA LYS A 419 -23.81 4.51 -8.14
C LYS A 419 -24.42 5.90 -8.24
N GLY A 420 -23.72 6.81 -8.92
CA GLY A 420 -24.09 8.22 -9.07
C GLY A 420 -23.41 9.16 -8.08
N GLU A 421 -22.60 8.64 -7.15
CA GLU A 421 -21.75 9.43 -6.27
C GLU A 421 -20.33 9.65 -6.86
N GLU A 422 -20.09 9.09 -8.05
CA GLU A 422 -18.84 9.27 -8.79
C GLU A 422 -18.69 10.73 -9.20
N THR A 423 -17.57 11.33 -8.85
CA THR A 423 -17.22 12.70 -9.25
C THR A 423 -16.05 12.67 -10.22
N GLU A 424 -16.17 13.40 -11.33
CA GLU A 424 -15.01 13.67 -12.17
C GLU A 424 -14.03 14.56 -11.40
N ALA A 425 -12.77 14.14 -11.36
CA ALA A 425 -11.67 14.92 -10.81
C ALA A 425 -10.50 14.94 -11.76
N ALA A 426 -9.88 16.09 -11.90
CA ALA A 426 -8.64 16.27 -12.66
C ALA A 426 -7.74 17.24 -11.88
N ASP A 427 -6.54 16.76 -11.55
CA ASP A 427 -5.48 17.58 -10.95
C ASP A 427 -4.22 17.43 -11.80
N ASN A 428 -3.92 18.46 -12.61
CA ASN A 428 -2.81 18.52 -13.55
C ASN A 428 -2.83 17.48 -14.70
N ILE A 429 -3.50 16.34 -14.52
CA ILE A 429 -3.70 15.31 -15.54
C ILE A 429 -5.20 15.06 -15.70
N ARG A 430 -5.66 15.03 -16.94
CA ARG A 430 -7.04 14.71 -17.30
C ARG A 430 -7.08 13.41 -18.10
N ILE A 431 -8.07 12.57 -17.81
CA ILE A 431 -8.40 11.37 -18.59
C ILE A 431 -9.76 11.60 -19.24
N ALA A 432 -9.85 11.31 -20.52
CA ALA A 432 -11.11 11.25 -21.24
C ALA A 432 -11.23 9.89 -21.94
N VAL A 433 -12.39 9.26 -21.85
CA VAL A 433 -12.66 7.96 -22.50
C VAL A 433 -13.80 8.15 -23.48
N ARG A 434 -13.61 7.69 -24.72
CA ARG A 434 -14.67 7.58 -25.73
C ARG A 434 -14.72 6.17 -26.27
N TYR A 435 -15.90 5.73 -26.61
CA TYR A 435 -16.13 4.42 -27.21
C TYR A 435 -16.46 4.57 -28.69
N THR A 436 -15.85 3.72 -29.52
CA THR A 436 -16.11 3.70 -30.96
C THR A 436 -16.30 2.27 -31.44
N ASP A 437 -17.03 2.11 -32.54
CA ASP A 437 -17.00 0.85 -33.29
C ASP A 437 -15.63 0.63 -33.99
N MET A 438 -15.50 -0.46 -34.71
CA MET A 438 -14.26 -0.81 -35.41
C MET A 438 -13.89 0.15 -36.54
N ASP A 439 -14.86 0.93 -37.03
CA ASP A 439 -14.69 1.96 -38.06
C ASP A 439 -14.42 3.37 -37.47
N GLY A 440 -14.36 3.48 -36.14
CA GLY A 440 -14.06 4.73 -35.42
C GLY A 440 -15.29 5.63 -35.18
N LYS A 441 -16.49 5.17 -35.48
CA LYS A 441 -17.74 5.89 -35.20
C LYS A 441 -18.09 5.74 -33.73
N ALA A 442 -18.51 6.84 -33.10
CA ALA A 442 -18.89 6.86 -31.69
C ALA A 442 -20.05 5.89 -31.39
N VAL A 443 -19.92 5.11 -30.32
CA VAL A 443 -20.95 4.21 -29.81
C VAL A 443 -21.26 4.52 -28.36
N ASP A 444 -22.54 4.34 -27.97
CA ASP A 444 -22.92 4.43 -26.56
C ASP A 444 -22.72 3.07 -25.90
N PRO A 445 -21.79 2.96 -24.90
CA PRO A 445 -21.50 1.71 -24.24
C PRO A 445 -22.71 1.10 -23.54
N LYS A 446 -23.76 1.88 -23.22
CA LYS A 446 -24.99 1.41 -22.60
C LYS A 446 -25.91 0.68 -23.59
N SER A 447 -25.70 0.86 -24.90
CA SER A 447 -26.53 0.31 -25.96
C SER A 447 -25.84 -0.70 -26.87
N ILE A 448 -24.57 -1.04 -26.60
CA ILE A 448 -23.81 -2.02 -27.37
C ILE A 448 -24.42 -3.41 -27.18
N ARG A 449 -24.64 -4.13 -28.29
CA ARG A 449 -25.11 -5.50 -28.25
C ARG A 449 -24.05 -6.44 -27.73
N ALA A 450 -24.44 -7.53 -27.06
CA ALA A 450 -23.49 -8.58 -26.67
C ALA A 450 -22.77 -9.13 -27.91
N SER A 451 -21.51 -9.51 -27.76
CA SER A 451 -20.60 -10.00 -28.83
C SER A 451 -20.33 -8.99 -29.95
N THR A 452 -20.40 -7.70 -29.65
CA THR A 452 -19.97 -6.64 -30.56
C THR A 452 -18.60 -6.08 -30.11
N ASP A 453 -17.63 -6.06 -31.02
CA ASP A 453 -16.33 -5.48 -30.77
C ASP A 453 -16.39 -3.96 -30.84
N PHE A 454 -15.66 -3.30 -29.96
CA PHE A 454 -15.55 -1.85 -29.93
C PHE A 454 -14.22 -1.40 -29.31
N TYR A 455 -13.83 -0.17 -29.59
CA TYR A 455 -12.66 0.44 -28.96
C TYR A 455 -13.04 1.35 -27.79
N ALA A 456 -12.31 1.24 -26.70
CA ALA A 456 -12.23 2.27 -25.66
C ALA A 456 -10.99 3.12 -25.92
N VAL A 457 -11.18 4.31 -26.44
CA VAL A 457 -10.09 5.25 -26.73
C VAL A 457 -9.87 6.14 -25.53
N VAL A 458 -8.77 5.91 -24.81
CA VAL A 458 -8.40 6.68 -23.62
C VAL A 458 -7.42 7.78 -24.01
N THR A 459 -7.79 9.02 -23.74
CA THR A 459 -6.95 10.19 -23.93
C THR A 459 -6.46 10.70 -22.59
N VAL A 460 -5.14 10.74 -22.39
CA VAL A 460 -4.50 11.32 -21.21
C VAL A 460 -3.89 12.65 -21.60
N SER A 461 -4.28 13.71 -20.90
CA SER A 461 -3.81 15.07 -21.18
C SER A 461 -3.13 15.67 -19.97
N ASN A 462 -1.92 16.21 -20.15
CA ASN A 462 -1.28 17.06 -19.16
C ASN A 462 -1.87 18.47 -19.29
N ILE A 463 -2.63 18.90 -18.30
CA ILE A 463 -3.30 20.20 -18.27
C ILE A 463 -2.55 21.24 -17.43
N SER A 464 -1.44 20.86 -16.76
CA SER A 464 -0.61 21.79 -15.99
C SER A 464 0.18 22.77 -16.87
N GLY A 465 0.50 22.36 -18.11
CA GLY A 465 1.25 23.15 -19.09
C GLY A 465 2.75 23.27 -18.83
N TYR A 466 3.23 23.01 -17.62
CA TYR A 466 4.62 23.26 -17.20
C TYR A 466 5.35 22.06 -16.64
N GLU A 467 4.66 21.05 -16.15
CA GLU A 467 5.29 19.90 -15.51
C GLU A 467 5.36 18.70 -16.46
N LYS A 468 6.46 17.99 -16.41
CA LYS A 468 6.63 16.70 -17.07
C LYS A 468 6.35 15.59 -16.07
N TYR A 469 5.34 14.79 -16.35
CA TYR A 469 5.01 13.60 -15.55
C TYR A 469 5.67 12.37 -16.16
N THR A 470 6.26 11.53 -15.30
CA THR A 470 6.86 10.25 -15.64
C THR A 470 6.24 9.14 -14.78
N ASN A 471 6.38 7.90 -15.22
CA ASN A 471 5.87 6.72 -14.48
C ASN A 471 4.36 6.77 -14.22
N LEU A 472 3.59 7.19 -15.22
CA LEU A 472 2.14 7.24 -15.15
C LEU A 472 1.56 5.81 -15.19
N ALA A 473 0.64 5.50 -14.28
CA ALA A 473 -0.17 4.30 -14.33
C ALA A 473 -1.59 4.67 -14.77
N LEU A 474 -2.08 4.00 -15.81
CA LEU A 474 -3.46 4.12 -16.27
C LEU A 474 -4.26 2.90 -15.79
N THR A 475 -5.29 3.15 -14.98
CA THR A 475 -6.25 2.12 -14.58
C THR A 475 -7.59 2.42 -15.22
N HIS A 476 -8.09 1.51 -16.01
CA HIS A 476 -9.42 1.58 -16.61
C HIS A 476 -10.19 0.33 -16.21
N ILE A 477 -11.29 0.51 -15.49
CA ILE A 477 -12.19 -0.59 -15.14
C ILE A 477 -13.01 -0.91 -16.39
N CYS A 478 -12.64 -2.00 -17.05
CA CYS A 478 -13.35 -2.49 -18.20
C CYS A 478 -14.56 -3.31 -17.75
N LEU A 479 -15.73 -3.08 -18.34
CA LEU A 479 -16.95 -3.86 -18.14
C LEU A 479 -16.87 -5.27 -18.77
N LEU A 480 -15.69 -5.88 -18.78
CA LEU A 480 -15.39 -7.16 -19.41
C LEU A 480 -15.72 -8.35 -18.51
N TYR A 481 -16.97 -8.48 -18.08
CA TYR A 481 -17.43 -9.75 -17.53
C TYR A 481 -18.09 -10.68 -18.57
N THR A 482 -17.95 -10.39 -19.86
CA THR A 482 -18.58 -11.20 -20.92
C THR A 482 -17.59 -11.86 -21.88
N SER A 483 -16.28 -11.65 -21.71
CA SER A 483 -15.29 -12.37 -22.51
C SER A 483 -14.02 -12.56 -21.68
N PRO A 484 -13.55 -13.79 -21.43
CA PRO A 484 -12.26 -14.00 -20.80
C PRO A 484 -11.20 -13.37 -21.71
N SER A 485 -10.35 -12.52 -21.12
CA SER A 485 -9.18 -12.01 -21.81
C SER A 485 -8.30 -13.20 -22.24
N PRO A 486 -7.68 -13.20 -23.42
CA PRO A 486 -6.72 -14.24 -23.81
C PRO A 486 -5.54 -14.40 -22.85
N ARG A 487 -5.37 -13.46 -21.91
CA ARG A 487 -4.36 -13.53 -20.81
C ARG A 487 -4.85 -14.33 -19.61
N ASP A 488 -6.16 -14.53 -19.44
CA ASP A 488 -6.73 -15.26 -18.31
C ASP A 488 -6.86 -16.76 -18.57
N THR A 489 -6.44 -17.22 -19.76
CA THR A 489 -6.43 -18.61 -20.18
C THR A 489 -5.04 -19.26 -20.21
N ARG A 490 -4.06 -18.70 -19.45
CA ARG A 490 -2.73 -19.29 -19.30
C ARG A 490 -2.44 -19.67 -17.87
#